data_f10cae37317888e2fa5b9b31ef3c74d6
#
_entry.id   f10cae37317888e2fa5b9b31ef3c74d6
#
_cell.length_a   1.000
_cell.length_b   1.000
_cell.length_c   1.000
_cell.angle_alpha   90.00
_cell.angle_beta   90.00
_cell.angle_gamma   90.00
#
_symmetry.space_group_name_H-M   'P 1'
#
loop_
_entity.id
_entity.type
_entity.pdbx_description
1 polymer ?
#
loop_
_entity_poly.entity_id
_entity_poly.type
_entity_poly.pdbx_seq_one_letter_code
_entity_poly.pdbx_strand_id
1 'polypeptide(L)'
;LVNFNNNSSTQIAVVTVPSLNGHDINDYAARLGEKWGIGQKGKDNGIVILIKPKSGREKGEVAISVGYGLEGVVPDVTASRIIRNEIIPAFQADNYYKGIDKATDVLIDLSKGEYTADEYKKKNEGSPFDIVIGFIVFVIILSLIFRKRGGGGYSPGHTSGSGGFFIFPMGGGSSGGFGGFSSGGGSFGGFG
;
A
#
# COMPACT_ATOMS: atom_id res chain seq x y z
N LEU A 1 12.17 9.96 16.08
CA LEU A 1 11.02 9.46 16.87
C LEU A 1 11.04 9.96 18.31
N VAL A 2 12.17 9.88 19.02
CA VAL A 2 12.25 10.32 20.45
C VAL A 2 11.82 11.79 20.61
N ASN A 3 12.36 12.70 19.80
CA ASN A 3 12.01 14.13 19.84
C ASN A 3 10.51 14.35 19.54
N PHE A 4 9.94 13.57 18.62
CA PHE A 4 8.51 13.61 18.31
C PHE A 4 7.68 13.19 19.51
N ASN A 5 7.98 12.05 20.13
CA ASN A 5 7.30 11.58 21.32
C ASN A 5 7.33 12.61 22.46
N ASN A 6 8.49 13.25 22.69
CA ASN A 6 8.63 14.25 23.74
C ASN A 6 7.77 15.50 23.51
N ASN A 7 7.52 15.86 22.26
CA ASN A 7 6.78 17.07 21.88
C ASN A 7 5.29 16.85 21.66
N SER A 8 4.88 15.66 21.20
CA SER A 8 3.49 15.35 20.82
C SER A 8 2.78 14.38 21.74
N SER A 9 3.51 13.73 22.64
CA SER A 9 3.05 12.60 23.46
C SER A 9 2.66 11.33 22.67
N THR A 10 2.60 11.38 21.35
CA THR A 10 2.38 10.21 20.49
C THR A 10 3.64 9.37 20.40
N GLN A 11 3.51 8.07 20.56
CA GLN A 11 4.62 7.13 20.48
C GLN A 11 4.58 6.32 19.18
N ILE A 12 5.67 6.32 18.44
CA ILE A 12 5.84 5.48 17.24
C ILE A 12 7.00 4.52 17.50
N ALA A 13 6.70 3.23 17.50
CA ALA A 13 7.69 2.17 17.62
C ALA A 13 7.87 1.43 16.29
N VAL A 14 9.12 1.26 15.88
CA VAL A 14 9.49 0.42 14.73
C VAL A 14 10.12 -0.85 15.25
N VAL A 15 9.54 -1.99 14.92
CA VAL A 15 9.93 -3.30 15.46
C VAL A 15 10.17 -4.27 14.31
N THR A 16 11.29 -4.97 14.37
CA THR A 16 11.62 -6.03 13.42
C THR A 16 11.64 -7.37 14.15
N VAL A 17 10.94 -8.36 13.61
CA VAL A 17 10.91 -9.72 14.14
C VAL A 17 11.36 -10.75 13.11
N PRO A 18 12.09 -11.78 13.48
CA PRO A 18 12.54 -12.80 12.54
C PRO A 18 11.40 -13.75 12.12
N SER A 19 10.37 -13.91 12.95
CA SER A 19 9.23 -14.80 12.72
C SER A 19 7.98 -14.30 13.43
N LEU A 20 6.82 -14.58 12.85
CA LEU A 20 5.51 -14.33 13.46
C LEU A 20 4.98 -15.56 14.22
N ASN A 21 5.70 -16.68 14.20
CA ASN A 21 5.30 -17.93 14.85
C ASN A 21 3.88 -18.40 14.51
N GLY A 22 3.46 -18.20 13.25
CA GLY A 22 2.13 -18.57 12.75
C GLY A 22 1.00 -17.58 13.08
N HIS A 23 1.30 -16.46 13.72
CA HIS A 23 0.31 -15.40 13.95
C HIS A 23 0.16 -14.50 12.71
N ASP A 24 -1.03 -13.92 12.56
CA ASP A 24 -1.25 -12.81 11.64
C ASP A 24 -0.43 -11.59 12.06
N ILE A 25 0.15 -10.87 11.10
CA ILE A 25 1.06 -9.76 11.42
C ILE A 25 0.34 -8.58 12.08
N ASN A 26 -0.95 -8.33 11.76
CA ASN A 26 -1.70 -7.24 12.37
C ASN A 26 -2.04 -7.58 13.81
N ASP A 27 -2.52 -8.82 14.06
CA ASP A 27 -2.78 -9.31 15.41
C ASP A 27 -1.50 -9.30 16.27
N TYR A 28 -0.37 -9.71 15.69
CA TYR A 28 0.92 -9.66 16.39
C TYR A 28 1.34 -8.23 16.72
N ALA A 29 1.18 -7.28 15.77
CA ALA A 29 1.52 -5.88 16.00
C ALA A 29 0.65 -5.24 17.08
N ALA A 30 -0.67 -5.49 17.06
CA ALA A 30 -1.60 -5.00 18.06
C ALA A 30 -1.24 -5.51 19.46
N ARG A 31 -1.10 -6.83 19.63
CA ARG A 31 -0.71 -7.45 20.91
C ARG A 31 0.67 -6.97 21.40
N LEU A 32 1.59 -6.73 20.48
CA LEU A 32 2.91 -6.21 20.83
C LEU A 32 2.80 -4.79 21.40
N GLY A 33 2.01 -3.94 20.73
CA GLY A 33 1.74 -2.59 21.16
C GLY A 33 1.12 -2.55 22.57
N GLU A 34 0.09 -3.36 22.81
CA GLU A 34 -0.54 -3.51 24.12
C GLU A 34 0.45 -4.00 25.18
N LYS A 35 1.18 -5.09 24.89
CA LYS A 35 2.13 -5.69 25.82
C LYS A 35 3.25 -4.74 26.22
N TRP A 36 3.71 -3.92 25.30
CA TRP A 36 4.79 -2.97 25.56
C TRP A 36 4.28 -1.62 26.07
N GLY A 37 2.95 -1.40 26.11
CA GLY A 37 2.36 -0.15 26.54
C GLY A 37 2.76 1.02 25.65
N ILE A 38 2.75 0.82 24.32
CA ILE A 38 3.12 1.86 23.37
C ILE A 38 1.99 2.85 23.23
N GLY A 39 2.22 4.10 23.62
CA GLY A 39 1.23 5.16 23.75
C GLY A 39 1.11 5.62 25.18
N GLN A 40 0.24 6.58 25.43
CA GLN A 40 -0.05 7.08 26.78
C GLN A 40 -1.34 6.48 27.30
N LYS A 41 -1.34 6.11 28.57
CA LYS A 41 -2.52 5.60 29.27
C LYS A 41 -3.70 6.55 29.14
N GLY A 42 -4.84 6.02 28.66
CA GLY A 42 -6.07 6.79 28.46
C GLY A 42 -6.07 7.73 27.26
N LYS A 43 -4.98 7.76 26.48
CA LYS A 43 -4.92 8.48 25.19
C LYS A 43 -4.90 7.52 24.00
N ASP A 44 -4.44 6.28 24.21
CA ASP A 44 -4.32 5.23 23.21
C ASP A 44 -3.66 5.74 21.90
N ASN A 45 -2.60 6.55 22.06
CA ASN A 45 -1.93 7.29 21.01
C ASN A 45 -0.59 6.66 20.59
N GLY A 46 -0.56 5.33 20.57
CA GLY A 46 0.58 4.56 20.11
C GLY A 46 0.46 4.13 18.66
N ILE A 47 1.59 4.00 17.98
CA ILE A 47 1.69 3.42 16.62
C ILE A 47 2.82 2.40 16.64
N VAL A 48 2.57 1.20 16.09
CA VAL A 48 3.57 0.16 15.90
C VAL A 48 3.74 -0.11 14.41
N ILE A 49 4.95 0.06 13.90
CA ILE A 49 5.35 -0.43 12.58
C ILE A 49 6.08 -1.75 12.82
N LEU A 50 5.43 -2.86 12.50
CA LEU A 50 5.99 -4.20 12.65
C LEU A 50 6.48 -4.71 11.30
N ILE A 51 7.71 -5.19 11.26
CA ILE A 51 8.35 -5.69 10.05
C ILE A 51 8.89 -7.10 10.30
N LYS A 52 8.44 -8.05 9.50
CA LYS A 52 9.08 -9.36 9.34
C LYS A 52 9.82 -9.35 8.01
N PRO A 53 11.14 -9.27 7.99
CA PRO A 53 11.91 -9.28 6.75
C PRO A 53 11.71 -10.57 5.96
N LYS A 54 11.95 -10.51 4.67
CA LYS A 54 12.03 -11.70 3.82
C LYS A 54 13.18 -12.59 4.30
N SER A 55 12.92 -13.88 4.47
CA SER A 55 13.94 -14.87 4.87
C SER A 55 13.82 -16.12 4.02
N GLY A 56 14.85 -16.44 3.26
CA GLY A 56 14.86 -17.59 2.37
C GLY A 56 13.68 -17.59 1.39
N ARG A 57 12.76 -18.56 1.53
CA ARG A 57 11.54 -18.68 0.70
C ARG A 57 10.33 -17.96 1.30
N GLU A 58 10.42 -17.52 2.53
CA GLU A 58 9.33 -16.81 3.19
C GLU A 58 9.24 -15.37 2.71
N LYS A 59 8.01 -14.91 2.50
CA LYS A 59 7.73 -13.51 2.13
C LYS A 59 8.01 -12.59 3.31
N GLY A 60 8.46 -11.38 3.01
CA GLY A 60 8.47 -10.29 3.97
C GLY A 60 7.05 -9.81 4.23
N GLU A 61 6.80 -9.37 5.45
CA GLU A 61 5.51 -8.85 5.88
C GLU A 61 5.70 -7.56 6.66
N VAL A 62 4.74 -6.65 6.56
CA VAL A 62 4.74 -5.38 7.28
C VAL A 62 3.33 -5.00 7.70
N ALA A 63 3.19 -4.50 8.92
CA ALA A 63 1.94 -3.94 9.44
C ALA A 63 2.20 -2.61 10.12
N ILE A 64 1.19 -1.74 10.10
CA ILE A 64 1.10 -0.54 10.93
C ILE A 64 -0.14 -0.71 11.79
N SER A 65 0.04 -0.83 13.09
CA SER A 65 -1.03 -0.90 14.06
C SER A 65 -1.13 0.43 14.80
N VAL A 66 -2.34 0.96 14.89
CA VAL A 66 -2.63 2.31 15.39
C VAL A 66 -3.55 2.21 16.60
N GLY A 67 -3.23 2.91 17.67
CA GLY A 67 -4.07 2.99 18.86
C GLY A 67 -5.36 3.77 18.61
N TYR A 68 -6.42 3.43 19.32
CA TYR A 68 -7.78 4.02 19.15
C TYR A 68 -7.80 5.55 19.19
N GLY A 69 -6.94 6.16 20.00
CA GLY A 69 -6.83 7.61 20.09
C GLY A 69 -6.34 8.30 18.80
N LEU A 70 -5.77 7.54 17.87
CA LEU A 70 -5.26 8.05 16.60
C LEU A 70 -6.06 7.56 15.38
N GLU A 71 -7.07 6.72 15.53
CA GLU A 71 -7.87 6.21 14.40
C GLU A 71 -8.54 7.33 13.58
N GLY A 72 -8.91 8.43 14.25
CA GLY A 72 -9.48 9.60 13.57
C GLY A 72 -8.51 10.30 12.61
N VAL A 73 -7.20 10.21 12.86
CA VAL A 73 -6.16 10.87 12.03
C VAL A 73 -5.37 9.89 11.17
N VAL A 74 -5.23 8.65 11.63
CA VAL A 74 -4.58 7.54 10.90
C VAL A 74 -5.51 6.33 10.87
N PRO A 75 -6.59 6.35 10.08
CA PRO A 75 -7.44 5.16 9.89
C PRO A 75 -6.67 3.99 9.25
N ASP A 76 -7.15 2.76 9.43
CA ASP A 76 -6.53 1.54 8.87
C ASP A 76 -6.31 1.62 7.35
N VAL A 77 -7.25 2.22 6.64
CA VAL A 77 -7.11 2.42 5.18
C VAL A 77 -5.93 3.33 4.85
N THR A 78 -5.64 4.32 5.68
CA THR A 78 -4.48 5.22 5.53
C THR A 78 -3.20 4.50 5.91
N ALA A 79 -3.17 3.74 7.00
CA ALA A 79 -2.05 2.90 7.38
C ALA A 79 -1.68 1.91 6.24
N SER A 80 -2.68 1.26 5.64
CA SER A 80 -2.48 0.38 4.48
C SER A 80 -1.94 1.11 3.25
N ARG A 81 -2.33 2.36 3.01
CA ARG A 81 -1.77 3.18 1.91
C ARG A 81 -0.31 3.55 2.17
N ILE A 82 0.03 3.93 3.39
CA ILE A 82 1.41 4.24 3.77
C ILE A 82 2.31 3.02 3.51
N ILE A 83 1.86 1.82 3.89
CA ILE A 83 2.59 0.58 3.61
C ILE A 83 2.82 0.41 2.11
N ARG A 84 1.77 0.53 1.28
CA ARG A 84 1.86 0.32 -0.17
C ARG A 84 2.67 1.37 -0.90
N ASN A 85 2.60 2.61 -0.47
CA ASN A 85 3.18 3.73 -1.21
C ASN A 85 4.61 4.06 -0.75
N GLU A 86 4.89 3.92 0.55
CA GLU A 86 6.18 4.33 1.11
C GLU A 86 7.07 3.13 1.45
N ILE A 87 6.51 2.08 2.10
CA ILE A 87 7.30 0.98 2.61
C ILE A 87 7.62 -0.05 1.52
N ILE A 88 6.59 -0.62 0.90
CA ILE A 88 6.76 -1.75 -0.03
C ILE A 88 7.69 -1.42 -1.21
N PRO A 89 7.53 -0.28 -1.92
CA PRO A 89 8.41 0.04 -3.04
C PRO A 89 9.87 0.20 -2.64
N ALA A 90 10.12 0.78 -1.46
CA ALA A 90 11.46 0.95 -0.93
C ALA A 90 12.08 -0.39 -0.52
N PHE A 91 11.31 -1.28 0.12
CA PHE A 91 11.76 -2.61 0.53
C PHE A 91 12.03 -3.52 -0.68
N GLN A 92 11.25 -3.40 -1.75
CA GLN A 92 11.50 -4.11 -3.00
C GLN A 92 12.80 -3.66 -3.69
N ALA A 93 13.22 -2.41 -3.42
CA ALA A 93 14.50 -1.86 -3.88
C ALA A 93 15.63 -2.04 -2.86
N ASP A 94 15.47 -2.94 -1.87
CA ASP A 94 16.40 -3.21 -0.76
C ASP A 94 16.77 -1.98 0.08
N ASN A 95 15.94 -0.92 0.02
CA ASN A 95 16.16 0.31 0.76
C ASN A 95 15.24 0.41 1.98
N TYR A 96 15.48 -0.45 2.96
CA TYR A 96 14.66 -0.57 4.17
C TYR A 96 14.59 0.74 4.96
N TYR A 97 15.74 1.39 5.16
CA TYR A 97 15.79 2.65 5.89
C TYR A 97 14.86 3.71 5.27
N LYS A 98 14.95 3.91 3.96
CA LYS A 98 14.13 4.92 3.26
C LYS A 98 12.62 4.64 3.36
N GLY A 99 12.23 3.37 3.32
CA GLY A 99 10.82 2.99 3.45
C GLY A 99 10.28 3.30 4.85
N ILE A 100 11.06 2.97 5.88
CA ILE A 100 10.70 3.23 7.28
C ILE A 100 10.70 4.74 7.56
N ASP A 101 11.72 5.46 7.13
CA ASP A 101 11.88 6.90 7.32
C ASP A 101 10.68 7.66 6.72
N LYS A 102 10.36 7.43 5.46
CA LYS A 102 9.19 8.03 4.80
C LYS A 102 7.86 7.69 5.47
N ALA A 103 7.67 6.43 5.87
CA ALA A 103 6.45 6.04 6.55
C ALA A 103 6.32 6.73 7.91
N THR A 104 7.42 6.86 8.65
CA THR A 104 7.42 7.57 9.93
C THR A 104 7.17 9.06 9.78
N ASP A 105 7.73 9.70 8.74
CA ASP A 105 7.47 11.11 8.44
C ASP A 105 5.98 11.35 8.17
N VAL A 106 5.36 10.53 7.30
CA VAL A 106 3.93 10.62 7.01
C VAL A 106 3.08 10.44 8.27
N LEU A 107 3.41 9.45 9.12
CA LEU A 107 2.69 9.20 10.37
C LEU A 107 2.84 10.37 11.36
N ILE A 108 4.01 10.98 11.43
CA ILE A 108 4.29 12.17 12.23
C ILE A 108 3.43 13.34 11.76
N ASP A 109 3.41 13.63 10.46
CA ASP A 109 2.69 14.75 9.88
C ASP A 109 1.17 14.61 10.06
N LEU A 110 0.62 13.39 9.84
CA LEU A 110 -0.78 13.08 10.13
C LEU A 110 -1.10 13.28 11.62
N SER A 111 -0.22 12.78 12.50
CA SER A 111 -0.44 12.87 13.96
C SER A 111 -0.37 14.30 14.48
N LYS A 112 0.38 15.19 13.82
CA LYS A 112 0.42 16.62 14.12
C LYS A 112 -0.74 17.40 13.51
N GLY A 113 -1.46 16.81 12.56
CA GLY A 113 -2.51 17.48 11.79
C GLY A 113 -1.96 18.43 10.72
N GLU A 114 -0.71 18.25 10.29
CA GLU A 114 -0.10 19.05 9.21
C GLU A 114 -0.79 18.76 7.85
N TYR A 115 -1.34 17.56 7.67
CA TYR A 115 -2.32 17.22 6.63
C TYR A 115 -3.24 16.09 7.07
N THR A 116 -4.36 15.96 6.37
CA THR A 116 -5.39 14.96 6.70
C THR A 116 -5.16 13.66 5.91
N ALA A 117 -5.80 12.57 6.37
CA ALA A 117 -5.82 11.30 5.65
C ALA A 117 -6.37 11.44 4.21
N ASP A 118 -7.31 12.35 3.99
CA ASP A 118 -7.88 12.62 2.67
C ASP A 118 -6.91 13.37 1.76
N GLU A 119 -6.12 14.29 2.28
CA GLU A 119 -5.07 14.98 1.52
C GLU A 119 -3.94 14.04 1.16
N TYR A 120 -3.52 13.14 2.08
CA TYR A 120 -2.57 12.09 1.78
C TYR A 120 -3.07 11.15 0.67
N LYS A 121 -4.35 10.78 0.74
CA LYS A 121 -5.01 9.99 -0.31
C LYS A 121 -4.92 10.67 -1.67
N LYS A 122 -5.34 11.93 -1.78
CA LYS A 122 -5.33 12.72 -3.03
C LYS A 122 -3.93 12.87 -3.62
N LYS A 123 -2.91 13.06 -2.77
CA LYS A 123 -1.51 13.20 -3.19
C LYS A 123 -0.97 11.94 -3.88
N ASN A 124 -1.46 10.76 -3.47
CA ASN A 124 -0.94 9.47 -3.90
C ASN A 124 -1.87 8.72 -4.87
N GLU A 125 -3.09 9.18 -5.06
CA GLU A 125 -3.97 8.71 -6.14
C GLU A 125 -3.66 9.55 -7.39
N GLY A 126 -3.06 8.91 -8.41
CA GLY A 126 -2.87 9.56 -9.71
C GLY A 126 -4.21 10.12 -10.20
N SER A 127 -4.20 11.32 -10.74
CA SER A 127 -5.41 11.94 -11.29
C SER A 127 -6.08 10.96 -12.25
N PRO A 128 -7.41 10.76 -12.18
CA PRO A 128 -8.11 9.94 -13.16
C PRO A 128 -7.84 10.42 -14.60
N PHE A 129 -7.47 11.69 -14.78
CA PHE A 129 -7.02 12.26 -16.04
C PHE A 129 -5.70 11.64 -16.54
N ASP A 130 -4.78 11.30 -15.65
CA ASP A 130 -3.49 10.69 -16.05
C ASP A 130 -3.73 9.28 -16.64
N ILE A 131 -4.66 8.53 -16.07
CA ILE A 131 -5.06 7.21 -16.58
C ILE A 131 -5.74 7.36 -17.95
N VAL A 132 -6.66 8.34 -18.10
CA VAL A 132 -7.37 8.61 -19.35
C VAL A 132 -6.40 9.08 -20.43
N ILE A 133 -5.50 10.00 -20.11
CA ILE A 133 -4.46 10.47 -21.04
C ILE A 133 -3.54 9.33 -21.45
N GLY A 134 -3.08 8.52 -20.51
CA GLY A 134 -2.27 7.32 -20.77
C GLY A 134 -2.97 6.34 -21.71
N PHE A 135 -4.28 6.11 -21.52
CA PHE A 135 -5.08 5.26 -22.38
C PHE A 135 -5.25 5.86 -23.79
N ILE A 136 -5.51 7.18 -23.90
CA ILE A 136 -5.61 7.88 -25.20
C ILE A 136 -4.27 7.77 -25.96
N VAL A 137 -3.15 8.04 -25.31
CA VAL A 137 -1.82 7.92 -25.89
C VAL A 137 -1.55 6.48 -26.36
N PHE A 138 -1.91 5.48 -25.55
CA PHE A 138 -1.80 4.09 -25.90
C PHE A 138 -2.61 3.72 -27.14
N VAL A 139 -3.86 4.18 -27.25
CA VAL A 139 -4.72 3.96 -28.40
C VAL A 139 -4.16 4.65 -29.67
N ILE A 140 -3.60 5.85 -29.53
CA ILE A 140 -2.94 6.57 -30.64
C ILE A 140 -1.72 5.78 -31.12
N ILE A 141 -0.87 5.28 -30.21
CA ILE A 141 0.30 4.48 -30.56
C ILE A 141 -0.12 3.19 -31.27
N LEU A 142 -1.13 2.49 -30.77
CA LEU A 142 -1.70 1.31 -31.44
C LEU A 142 -2.21 1.65 -32.83
N SER A 143 -2.96 2.74 -32.99
CA SER A 143 -3.46 3.21 -34.28
C SER A 143 -2.34 3.48 -35.29
N LEU A 144 -1.24 4.08 -34.84
CA LEU A 144 -0.06 4.33 -35.69
C LEU A 144 0.66 3.04 -36.09
N ILE A 145 0.75 2.05 -35.20
CA ILE A 145 1.34 0.74 -35.48
C ILE A 145 0.51 -0.03 -36.51
N PHE A 146 -0.82 -0.05 -36.34
CA PHE A 146 -1.72 -0.74 -37.26
C PHE A 146 -1.90 -0.02 -38.60
N ARG A 147 -1.76 1.32 -38.63
CA ARG A 147 -1.84 2.11 -39.87
C ARG A 147 -0.72 1.81 -40.84
N LYS A 148 0.43 1.29 -40.37
CA LYS A 148 1.58 0.90 -41.23
C LYS A 148 1.44 -0.49 -41.87
N ARG A 149 0.36 -1.25 -41.58
CA ARG A 149 0.22 -2.65 -42.04
C ARG A 149 -0.99 -2.89 -42.94
N GLY A 150 -1.61 -1.84 -43.47
CA GLY A 150 -2.79 -1.91 -44.33
C GLY A 150 -2.51 -1.51 -45.77
N GLY A 151 -1.79 -2.35 -46.52
CA GLY A 151 -1.76 -2.28 -47.96
C GLY A 151 -2.22 -3.62 -48.54
N GLY A 152 -3.46 -3.72 -49.00
CA GLY A 152 -3.97 -4.93 -49.64
C GLY A 152 -5.49 -4.90 -49.84
N GLY A 153 -5.91 -4.62 -51.03
CA GLY A 153 -7.09 -4.83 -51.82
C GLY A 153 -8.41 -5.25 -51.15
N TYR A 154 -9.44 -4.47 -51.37
CA TYR A 154 -10.81 -4.78 -51.08
C TYR A 154 -11.55 -5.36 -52.27
N SER A 155 -12.24 -6.48 -52.06
CA SER A 155 -13.39 -6.91 -52.88
C SER A 155 -14.60 -7.03 -51.95
N PRO A 156 -15.76 -6.47 -52.28
CA PRO A 156 -16.95 -6.54 -51.42
C PRO A 156 -17.76 -7.80 -51.74
N GLY A 157 -17.82 -8.71 -50.77
CA GLY A 157 -18.73 -9.85 -50.77
C GLY A 157 -19.70 -9.74 -49.60
N HIS A 158 -20.97 -9.54 -49.90
CA HIS A 158 -22.08 -9.65 -48.95
C HIS A 158 -22.22 -11.06 -48.42
N THR A 159 -22.35 -11.23 -47.10
CA THR A 159 -23.23 -12.25 -46.52
C THR A 159 -23.62 -11.85 -45.10
N SER A 160 -24.93 -11.90 -44.92
CA SER A 160 -25.72 -11.82 -43.70
C SER A 160 -25.38 -12.93 -42.70
N GLY A 161 -25.42 -12.63 -41.38
CA GLY A 161 -25.51 -13.70 -40.40
C GLY A 161 -25.02 -13.34 -38.98
N SER A 162 -25.97 -13.10 -38.09
CA SER A 162 -26.02 -13.59 -36.71
C SER A 162 -24.88 -13.34 -35.71
N GLY A 163 -25.21 -12.58 -34.70
CA GLY A 163 -24.88 -12.68 -33.28
C GLY A 163 -23.62 -13.47 -32.86
N GLY A 164 -22.60 -12.72 -32.41
CA GLY A 164 -21.45 -13.31 -31.73
C GLY A 164 -21.07 -12.48 -30.53
N PHE A 165 -21.48 -12.93 -29.37
CA PHE A 165 -21.06 -12.49 -28.05
C PHE A 165 -19.57 -12.81 -27.86
N PHE A 166 -18.71 -11.80 -27.77
CA PHE A 166 -17.30 -12.01 -27.48
C PHE A 166 -17.07 -12.16 -25.98
N ILE A 167 -16.90 -13.42 -25.55
CA ILE A 167 -16.35 -13.76 -24.24
C ILE A 167 -14.83 -13.57 -24.36
N PHE A 168 -14.28 -12.62 -23.61
CA PHE A 168 -12.84 -12.54 -23.42
C PHE A 168 -12.39 -13.70 -22.50
N PRO A 169 -11.48 -14.57 -22.95
CA PRO A 169 -10.88 -15.54 -22.05
C PRO A 169 -9.94 -14.78 -21.10
N MET A 170 -10.27 -14.78 -19.85
CA MET A 170 -9.40 -14.36 -18.76
C MET A 170 -8.29 -15.41 -18.62
N GLY A 171 -7.26 -15.28 -19.45
CA GLY A 171 -6.06 -16.08 -19.39
C GLY A 171 -5.23 -15.69 -18.19
N GLY A 172 -5.10 -16.61 -17.23
CA GLY A 172 -4.21 -16.48 -16.09
C GLY A 172 -2.76 -16.35 -16.54
N GLY A 173 -2.23 -15.15 -16.43
CA GLY A 173 -0.80 -14.88 -16.54
C GLY A 173 -0.12 -15.21 -15.23
N SER A 174 0.62 -16.31 -15.20
CA SER A 174 1.59 -16.62 -14.18
C SER A 174 2.67 -15.53 -14.18
N SER A 175 2.55 -14.53 -13.34
CA SER A 175 3.63 -13.56 -13.14
C SER A 175 4.61 -14.12 -12.11
N GLY A 176 5.87 -14.21 -12.50
CA GLY A 176 6.99 -14.62 -11.66
C GLY A 176 7.03 -13.80 -10.38
N GLY A 177 7.06 -14.52 -9.24
CA GLY A 177 6.94 -13.92 -7.93
C GLY A 177 8.16 -13.11 -7.54
N PHE A 178 8.02 -11.82 -7.58
CA PHE A 178 8.79 -10.97 -6.69
C PHE A 178 8.29 -11.23 -5.27
N GLY A 179 9.22 -11.43 -4.33
CA GLY A 179 8.90 -11.70 -2.94
C GLY A 179 7.93 -10.66 -2.42
N GLY A 180 6.65 -11.02 -2.31
CA GLY A 180 5.61 -10.10 -1.96
C GLY A 180 5.65 -9.79 -0.47
N PHE A 181 5.42 -8.54 -0.13
CA PHE A 181 5.02 -8.14 1.20
C PHE A 181 3.51 -8.27 1.31
N SER A 182 3.03 -8.83 2.42
CA SER A 182 1.63 -8.73 2.81
C SER A 182 1.46 -7.37 3.50
N SER A 183 0.47 -6.60 3.10
CA SER A 183 0.14 -5.33 3.74
C SER A 183 -1.09 -5.53 4.61
N GLY A 184 -1.06 -5.03 5.81
CA GLY A 184 -2.20 -5.01 6.71
C GLY A 184 -2.16 -3.74 7.55
N GLY A 185 -3.30 -3.21 7.84
CA GLY A 185 -3.49 -2.19 8.85
C GLY A 185 -4.40 -2.76 9.91
N GLY A 186 -4.05 -2.60 11.16
CA GLY A 186 -4.86 -2.99 12.30
C GLY A 186 -4.83 -1.89 13.33
N SER A 187 -5.89 -1.77 14.08
CA SER A 187 -5.95 -0.88 15.22
C SER A 187 -5.87 -1.67 16.53
N PHE A 188 -5.28 -1.09 17.54
CA PHE A 188 -5.23 -1.65 18.87
C PHE A 188 -5.59 -0.54 19.89
N GLY A 189 -6.25 -0.91 20.94
CA GLY A 189 -6.66 0.02 22.00
C GLY A 189 -6.15 -0.39 23.36
N GLY A 190 -6.14 0.56 24.30
CA GLY A 190 -5.96 0.23 25.69
C GLY A 190 -4.53 -0.08 26.11
N PHE A 191 -3.56 0.70 25.65
CA PHE A 191 -2.24 0.70 26.29
C PHE A 191 -2.36 1.36 27.68
N GLY A 192 -2.28 0.57 28.68
CA GLY A 192 -2.41 1.05 30.02
C GLY A 192 -1.16 0.93 30.83
#